data_1fa0a5f20630ffbf447d6df277cbf6d0
#
_entry.id   1fa0a5f20630ffbf447d6df277cbf6d0
#
_cell.length_a   1.000
_cell.length_b   1.000
_cell.length_c   1.000
_cell.angle_alpha   90.00
_cell.angle_beta   90.00
_cell.angle_gamma   90.00
#
_symmetry.space_group_name_H-M   'P 1'
#
loop_
_entity.id
_entity.type
_entity.pdbx_description
1 polymer ?
#
loop_
_entity_poly.entity_id
_entity_poly.type
_entity_poly.pdbx_seq_one_letter_code
_entity_poly.pdbx_strand_id
1 'polypeptide(L)'
;MTRRIDILGAGLSGLSAATILSREGYDVHVYEIRADSGARFDGDFQGIENWTSDTDFFDEMREWGFDPEEFKATPFNIIDLIHPDDVITQPSTDKPAFRVVERGTDSHCIDQGFKRMAQAAGATIHYETRKALEECDIIAAGPKESSAIAFGEIFHTDHPNHVSFQLNDKLAPGAYSYLIIIDGIG
;
A
#
# COMPACT_ATOMS: atom_id res chain seq x y z
N MET A 1 21.13 18.18 -21.32
CA MET A 1 20.32 17.00 -21.67
C MET A 1 19.79 16.43 -20.37
N THR A 2 18.50 16.27 -20.24
CA THR A 2 17.87 15.62 -19.07
C THR A 2 18.31 14.15 -19.04
N ARG A 3 18.77 13.67 -17.89
CA ARG A 3 19.16 12.26 -17.75
C ARG A 3 17.88 11.41 -17.68
N ARG A 4 17.82 10.38 -18.53
CA ARG A 4 16.75 9.38 -18.48
C ARG A 4 17.00 8.39 -17.36
N ILE A 5 15.92 8.00 -16.67
CA ILE A 5 15.86 6.96 -15.63
C ILE A 5 14.76 5.97 -16.00
N ASP A 6 15.13 4.72 -16.11
CA ASP A 6 14.22 3.60 -16.39
C ASP A 6 13.94 2.80 -15.10
N ILE A 7 12.67 2.68 -14.74
CA ILE A 7 12.20 2.00 -13.51
C ILE A 7 11.39 0.76 -13.91
N LEU A 8 11.68 -0.39 -13.33
CA LEU A 8 10.92 -1.61 -13.51
C LEU A 8 9.92 -1.80 -12.37
N GLY A 9 8.62 -1.83 -12.71
CA GLY A 9 7.49 -2.03 -11.81
C GLY A 9 6.76 -0.75 -11.46
N ALA A 10 5.44 -0.69 -11.77
CA ALA A 10 4.53 0.40 -11.43
C ALA A 10 3.70 0.09 -10.16
N GLY A 11 4.31 -0.55 -9.17
CA GLY A 11 3.79 -0.65 -7.81
C GLY A 11 4.14 0.59 -6.99
N LEU A 12 3.70 0.66 -5.73
CA LEU A 12 3.89 1.83 -4.86
C LEU A 12 5.34 2.30 -4.82
N SER A 13 6.32 1.39 -4.67
CA SER A 13 7.74 1.75 -4.61
C SER A 13 8.26 2.39 -5.90
N GLY A 14 7.89 1.81 -7.06
CA GLY A 14 8.30 2.33 -8.36
C GLY A 14 7.66 3.68 -8.68
N LEU A 15 6.38 3.84 -8.36
CA LEU A 15 5.65 5.09 -8.54
C LEU A 15 6.14 6.19 -7.60
N SER A 16 6.52 5.84 -6.35
CA SER A 16 7.15 6.79 -5.42
C SER A 16 8.48 7.29 -5.97
N ALA A 17 9.36 6.38 -6.41
CA ALA A 17 10.63 6.75 -7.02
C ALA A 17 10.43 7.61 -8.27
N ALA A 18 9.46 7.24 -9.12
CA ALA A 18 9.12 7.99 -10.32
C ALA A 18 8.65 9.41 -10.00
N THR A 19 7.79 9.58 -8.98
CA THR A 19 7.29 10.87 -8.55
C THR A 19 8.43 11.80 -8.12
N ILE A 20 9.32 11.30 -7.25
CA ILE A 20 10.42 12.09 -6.70
C ILE A 20 11.41 12.46 -7.81
N LEU A 21 11.84 11.49 -8.61
CA LEU A 21 12.84 11.71 -9.66
C LEU A 21 12.33 12.64 -10.77
N SER A 22 11.05 12.53 -11.15
CA SER A 22 10.46 13.44 -12.14
C SER A 22 10.43 14.88 -11.63
N ARG A 23 10.12 15.10 -10.34
CA ARG A 23 10.18 16.44 -9.71
C ARG A 23 11.60 17.02 -9.67
N GLU A 24 12.61 16.16 -9.54
CA GLU A 24 14.02 16.54 -9.62
C GLU A 24 14.50 16.80 -11.07
N GLY A 25 13.61 16.69 -12.04
CA GLY A 25 13.86 17.02 -13.43
C GLY A 25 14.49 15.90 -14.27
N TYR A 26 14.44 14.65 -13.80
CA TYR A 26 14.82 13.50 -14.62
C TYR A 26 13.72 13.15 -15.64
N ASP A 27 14.11 12.56 -16.77
CA ASP A 27 13.20 11.98 -17.76
C ASP A 27 12.90 10.53 -17.34
N VAL A 28 11.78 10.32 -16.63
CA VAL A 28 11.48 9.06 -15.95
C VAL A 28 10.49 8.21 -16.74
N HIS A 29 10.87 6.97 -16.99
CA HIS A 29 10.06 5.96 -17.62
C HIS A 29 9.88 4.74 -16.71
N VAL A 30 8.62 4.40 -16.41
CA VAL A 30 8.25 3.23 -15.60
C VAL A 30 7.71 2.14 -16.51
N TYR A 31 8.16 0.90 -16.33
CA TYR A 31 7.75 -0.25 -17.14
C TYR A 31 7.01 -1.26 -16.25
N GLU A 32 5.78 -1.58 -16.66
CA GLU A 32 4.91 -2.51 -15.94
C GLU A 32 4.41 -3.59 -16.91
N ILE A 33 4.50 -4.84 -16.47
CA ILE A 33 4.06 -5.99 -17.28
C ILE A 33 2.54 -6.14 -17.30
N ARG A 34 1.85 -5.63 -16.28
CA ARG A 34 0.39 -5.69 -16.15
C ARG A 34 -0.27 -4.52 -16.88
N ALA A 35 -1.59 -4.63 -17.05
CA ALA A 35 -2.38 -3.63 -17.75
C ALA A 35 -2.54 -2.32 -16.97
N ASP A 36 -2.35 -2.33 -15.63
CA ASP A 36 -2.44 -1.12 -14.80
C ASP A 36 -1.64 -1.29 -13.49
N SER A 37 -1.40 -0.16 -12.80
CA SER A 37 -0.92 -0.14 -11.42
C SER A 37 -1.98 -0.73 -10.49
N GLY A 38 -1.57 -1.59 -9.58
CA GLY A 38 -2.50 -2.29 -8.70
C GLY A 38 -3.21 -3.50 -9.31
N ALA A 39 -3.08 -3.79 -10.61
CA ALA A 39 -3.74 -4.90 -11.29
C ALA A 39 -3.36 -6.31 -10.77
N ARG A 40 -2.54 -6.40 -9.74
CA ARG A 40 -2.28 -7.63 -8.98
C ARG A 40 -3.36 -7.90 -7.93
N PHE A 41 -4.08 -6.88 -7.49
CA PHE A 41 -5.00 -6.89 -6.37
C PHE A 41 -6.43 -6.71 -6.86
N ASP A 42 -7.39 -7.23 -6.10
CA ASP A 42 -8.81 -7.17 -6.41
C ASP A 42 -9.61 -6.62 -5.21
N GLY A 43 -9.27 -5.39 -4.80
CA GLY A 43 -9.90 -4.74 -3.67
C GLY A 43 -9.34 -5.15 -2.31
N ASP A 44 -8.16 -5.75 -2.26
CA ASP A 44 -7.54 -6.20 -1.02
C ASP A 44 -7.32 -5.04 -0.04
N PHE A 45 -7.76 -5.19 1.20
CA PHE A 45 -7.45 -4.26 2.27
C PHE A 45 -6.00 -4.43 2.74
N GLN A 46 -5.30 -3.32 2.84
CA GLN A 46 -3.94 -3.27 3.38
C GLN A 46 -3.84 -2.19 4.45
N GLY A 47 -3.17 -2.53 5.54
CA GLY A 47 -2.93 -1.60 6.62
C GLY A 47 -1.67 -0.78 6.45
N ILE A 48 -1.78 0.49 6.80
CA ILE A 48 -0.65 1.38 7.02
C ILE A 48 -0.58 1.61 8.52
N GLU A 49 0.45 1.08 9.15
CA GLU A 49 0.69 1.32 10.58
C GLU A 49 1.12 2.77 10.82
N ASN A 50 0.81 3.29 12.00
CA ASN A 50 1.09 4.68 12.33
C ASN A 50 1.54 4.86 13.79
N TRP A 51 2.01 3.79 14.44
CA TRP A 51 2.43 3.80 15.85
C TRP A 51 3.94 3.77 16.06
N THR A 52 4.74 3.49 15.03
CA THR A 52 6.21 3.39 15.13
C THR A 52 6.93 4.74 15.11
N SER A 53 6.25 5.81 14.71
CA SER A 53 6.76 7.18 14.69
C SER A 53 5.87 8.09 15.55
N ASP A 54 6.42 9.15 16.12
CA ASP A 54 5.65 10.19 16.80
C ASP A 54 4.86 11.04 15.80
N THR A 55 5.34 11.19 14.57
CA THR A 55 4.68 11.93 13.50
C THR A 55 3.61 11.06 12.83
N ASP A 56 2.50 11.65 12.42
CA ASP A 56 1.52 10.96 11.58
C ASP A 56 2.12 10.65 10.21
N PHE A 57 1.99 9.42 9.74
CA PHE A 57 2.54 8.98 8.44
C PHE A 57 2.05 9.83 7.27
N PHE A 58 0.81 10.33 7.32
CA PHE A 58 0.29 11.21 6.27
C PHE A 58 0.95 12.58 6.29
N ASP A 59 1.38 13.07 7.46
CA ASP A 59 2.16 14.29 7.55
C ASP A 59 3.57 14.07 6.99
N GLU A 60 4.20 12.93 7.30
CA GLU A 60 5.46 12.53 6.66
C GLU A 60 5.33 12.41 5.14
N MET A 61 4.24 11.81 4.63
CA MET A 61 3.98 11.77 3.19
C MET A 61 3.93 13.17 2.57
N ARG A 62 3.25 14.13 3.22
CA ARG A 62 3.19 15.52 2.76
C ARG A 62 4.57 16.20 2.76
N GLU A 63 5.39 15.94 3.79
CA GLU A 63 6.77 16.42 3.85
C GLU A 63 7.62 15.87 2.69
N TRP A 64 7.39 14.63 2.28
CA TRP A 64 8.04 14.01 1.12
C TRP A 64 7.42 14.45 -0.21
N GLY A 65 6.39 15.29 -0.16
CA GLY A 65 5.71 15.82 -1.33
C GLY A 65 4.65 14.90 -1.92
N PHE A 66 4.20 13.88 -1.21
CA PHE A 66 3.05 13.07 -1.62
C PHE A 66 1.76 13.63 -1.02
N ASP A 67 0.67 13.56 -1.79
CA ASP A 67 -0.65 13.96 -1.33
C ASP A 67 -1.46 12.73 -0.91
N PRO A 68 -1.72 12.51 0.39
CA PRO A 68 -2.52 11.39 0.86
C PRO A 68 -4.01 11.51 0.49
N GLU A 69 -4.49 12.67 0.03
CA GLU A 69 -5.87 12.84 -0.43
C GLU A 69 -6.10 12.25 -1.84
N GLU A 70 -5.04 11.82 -2.51
CA GLU A 70 -5.12 11.14 -3.81
C GLU A 70 -5.72 9.73 -3.73
N PHE A 71 -5.93 9.18 -2.54
CA PHE A 71 -6.55 7.87 -2.34
C PHE A 71 -7.38 7.82 -1.05
N LYS A 72 -8.32 6.86 -0.99
CA LYS A 72 -9.13 6.65 0.22
C LYS A 72 -8.32 5.89 1.26
N ALA A 73 -8.29 6.40 2.50
CA ALA A 73 -7.74 5.70 3.65
C ALA A 73 -8.68 5.86 4.85
N THR A 74 -9.08 4.75 5.44
CA THR A 74 -9.96 4.74 6.60
C THR A 74 -9.12 4.69 7.88
N PRO A 75 -9.17 5.71 8.75
CA PRO A 75 -8.40 5.75 9.97
C PRO A 75 -9.05 4.91 11.08
N PHE A 76 -8.22 4.26 11.88
CA PHE A 76 -8.61 3.55 13.10
C PHE A 76 -7.75 4.02 14.28
N ASN A 77 -8.37 4.57 15.30
CA ASN A 77 -7.68 4.99 16.52
C ASN A 77 -7.57 3.84 17.53
N ILE A 78 -8.41 2.83 17.39
CA ILE A 78 -8.47 1.65 18.26
C ILE A 78 -8.35 0.42 17.35
N ILE A 79 -7.50 -0.51 17.74
CA ILE A 79 -7.36 -1.83 17.14
C ILE A 79 -7.44 -2.87 18.24
N ASP A 80 -8.10 -3.98 18.00
CA ASP A 80 -8.17 -5.09 18.94
C ASP A 80 -6.99 -6.03 18.72
N LEU A 81 -6.14 -6.19 19.72
CA LEU A 81 -5.12 -7.23 19.77
C LEU A 81 -5.64 -8.38 20.63
N ILE A 82 -5.97 -9.50 20.00
CA ILE A 82 -6.52 -10.68 20.65
C ILE A 82 -5.36 -11.66 20.92
N HIS A 83 -5.08 -11.88 22.20
CA HIS A 83 -4.02 -12.78 22.64
C HIS A 83 -4.47 -14.25 22.64
N PRO A 84 -3.55 -15.24 22.76
CA PRO A 84 -3.88 -16.66 22.72
C PRO A 84 -4.81 -17.14 23.84
N ASP A 85 -4.93 -16.38 24.91
CA ASP A 85 -5.82 -16.60 26.08
C ASP A 85 -7.13 -15.81 25.99
N ASP A 86 -7.49 -15.32 24.81
CA ASP A 86 -8.66 -14.51 24.52
C ASP A 86 -8.69 -13.13 25.24
N VAL A 87 -7.59 -12.72 25.83
CA VAL A 87 -7.44 -11.36 26.37
C VAL A 87 -7.35 -10.38 25.21
N ILE A 88 -8.13 -9.30 25.26
CA ILE A 88 -8.12 -8.24 24.26
C ILE A 88 -7.37 -7.03 24.82
N THR A 89 -6.37 -6.57 24.11
CA THR A 89 -5.69 -5.32 24.37
C THR A 89 -6.06 -4.30 23.28
N GLN A 90 -6.43 -3.10 23.68
CA GLN A 90 -6.81 -2.00 22.78
C GLN A 90 -5.83 -0.84 22.95
N PRO A 91 -4.69 -0.87 22.25
CA PRO A 91 -3.82 0.30 22.22
C PRO A 91 -4.55 1.47 21.54
N SER A 92 -4.49 2.62 22.18
CA SER A 92 -5.03 3.87 21.64
C SER A 92 -3.95 4.93 21.60
N THR A 93 -4.02 5.79 20.58
CA THR A 93 -3.08 6.88 20.36
C THR A 93 -3.83 8.17 20.06
N ASP A 94 -3.19 9.32 20.26
CA ASP A 94 -3.77 10.64 19.95
C ASP A 94 -3.95 10.87 18.44
N LYS A 95 -3.29 10.08 17.62
CA LYS A 95 -3.42 10.02 16.17
C LYS A 95 -3.97 8.66 15.75
N PRO A 96 -4.47 8.47 14.50
CA PRO A 96 -4.86 7.15 14.04
C PRO A 96 -3.72 6.14 14.23
N ALA A 97 -3.97 5.06 14.98
CA ALA A 97 -2.99 4.00 15.17
C ALA A 97 -2.73 3.24 13.86
N PHE A 98 -3.77 3.18 13.01
CA PHE A 98 -3.76 2.40 11.79
C PHE A 98 -4.64 3.06 10.73
N ARG A 99 -4.24 2.98 9.48
CA ARG A 99 -5.07 3.41 8.34
C ARG A 99 -5.21 2.24 7.39
N VAL A 100 -6.42 1.95 6.97
CA VAL A 100 -6.67 0.91 5.98
C VAL A 100 -6.89 1.56 4.62
N VAL A 101 -6.17 1.06 3.64
CA VAL A 101 -6.27 1.43 2.23
C VAL A 101 -6.71 0.23 1.42
N GLU A 102 -7.34 0.48 0.30
CA GLU A 102 -7.67 -0.54 -0.69
C GLU A 102 -6.59 -0.58 -1.77
N ARG A 103 -6.23 -1.79 -2.18
CA ARG A 103 -5.30 -2.06 -3.26
C ARG A 103 -6.08 -2.45 -4.51
N GLY A 104 -5.67 -1.97 -5.67
CA GLY A 104 -6.37 -2.32 -6.90
C GLY A 104 -6.35 -1.22 -7.96
N THR A 105 -7.23 -1.39 -8.95
CA THR A 105 -7.34 -0.50 -10.12
C THR A 105 -8.45 0.53 -10.01
N ASP A 106 -9.28 0.48 -8.97
CA ASP A 106 -10.32 1.47 -8.75
C ASP A 106 -9.73 2.83 -8.36
N SER A 107 -10.39 3.89 -8.77
CA SER A 107 -9.85 5.27 -8.67
C SER A 107 -9.50 5.71 -7.26
N HIS A 108 -10.14 5.13 -6.24
CA HIS A 108 -9.90 5.41 -4.82
C HIS A 108 -8.79 4.58 -4.20
N CYS A 109 -8.28 3.54 -4.90
CA CYS A 109 -7.18 2.70 -4.42
C CYS A 109 -5.87 3.46 -4.31
N ILE A 110 -5.04 3.09 -3.35
CA ILE A 110 -3.74 3.72 -3.14
C ILE A 110 -2.82 3.58 -4.38
N ASP A 111 -2.89 2.47 -5.10
CA ASP A 111 -2.12 2.25 -6.32
C ASP A 111 -2.43 3.31 -7.39
N GLN A 112 -3.70 3.68 -7.54
CA GLN A 112 -4.14 4.70 -8.47
C GLN A 112 -3.80 6.12 -8.00
N GLY A 113 -3.83 6.38 -6.70
CA GLY A 113 -3.35 7.64 -6.13
C GLY A 113 -1.87 7.88 -6.47
N PHE A 114 -1.02 6.90 -6.21
CA PHE A 114 0.41 6.99 -6.55
C PHE A 114 0.68 7.09 -8.05
N LYS A 115 -0.12 6.39 -8.88
CA LYS A 115 -0.07 6.54 -10.34
C LYS A 115 -0.35 7.97 -10.77
N ARG A 116 -1.42 8.60 -10.27
CA ARG A 116 -1.75 9.99 -10.58
C ARG A 116 -0.64 10.95 -10.16
N MET A 117 -0.08 10.77 -8.96
CA MET A 117 1.03 11.61 -8.48
C MET A 117 2.26 11.49 -9.36
N ALA A 118 2.62 10.27 -9.80
CA ALA A 118 3.76 10.05 -10.70
C ALA A 118 3.55 10.68 -12.07
N GLN A 119 2.37 10.53 -12.64
CA GLN A 119 2.01 11.14 -13.93
C GLN A 119 1.97 12.68 -13.84
N ALA A 120 1.41 13.23 -12.77
CA ALA A 120 1.39 14.68 -12.54
C ALA A 120 2.80 15.26 -12.35
N ALA A 121 3.73 14.47 -11.81
CA ALA A 121 5.14 14.84 -11.71
C ALA A 121 5.90 14.78 -13.06
N GLY A 122 5.31 14.18 -14.10
CA GLY A 122 5.90 14.07 -15.43
C GLY A 122 6.45 12.70 -15.80
N ALA A 123 6.26 11.67 -14.97
CA ALA A 123 6.69 10.31 -15.30
C ALA A 123 5.84 9.71 -16.43
N THR A 124 6.49 9.00 -17.35
CA THR A 124 5.84 8.21 -18.39
C THR A 124 5.73 6.75 -17.94
N ILE A 125 4.52 6.19 -17.92
CA ILE A 125 4.30 4.80 -17.51
C ILE A 125 3.93 3.96 -18.75
N HIS A 126 4.68 2.89 -18.97
CA HIS A 126 4.51 1.94 -20.05
C HIS A 126 3.91 0.65 -19.49
N TYR A 127 2.62 0.48 -19.64
CA TYR A 127 1.92 -0.75 -19.26
C TYR A 127 2.07 -1.84 -20.32
N GLU A 128 1.79 -3.10 -19.92
CA GLU A 128 1.90 -4.29 -20.78
C GLU A 128 3.27 -4.41 -21.46
N THR A 129 4.29 -3.85 -20.81
CA THR A 129 5.64 -3.74 -21.38
C THR A 129 6.65 -4.46 -20.49
N ARG A 130 7.33 -5.45 -21.09
CA ARG A 130 8.47 -6.12 -20.46
C ARG A 130 9.75 -5.34 -20.73
N LYS A 131 10.58 -5.20 -19.71
CA LYS A 131 11.93 -4.70 -19.82
C LYS A 131 12.89 -5.60 -19.04
N ALA A 132 14.10 -5.80 -19.53
CA ALA A 132 15.08 -6.61 -18.83
C ALA A 132 15.62 -5.86 -17.60
N LEU A 133 15.96 -6.61 -16.55
CA LEU A 133 16.46 -6.03 -15.29
C LEU A 133 17.73 -5.18 -15.53
N GLU A 134 18.59 -5.66 -16.43
CA GLU A 134 19.88 -5.04 -16.75
C GLU A 134 19.73 -3.73 -17.53
N GLU A 135 18.55 -3.48 -18.08
CA GLU A 135 18.21 -2.26 -18.82
C GLU A 135 17.53 -1.19 -17.95
N CYS A 136 17.37 -1.46 -16.66
CA CYS A 136 16.70 -0.56 -15.73
C CYS A 136 17.68 0.00 -14.70
N ASP A 137 17.54 1.30 -14.40
CA ASP A 137 18.30 1.97 -13.33
C ASP A 137 17.76 1.59 -11.96
N ILE A 138 16.44 1.37 -11.84
CA ILE A 138 15.76 1.02 -10.59
C ILE A 138 14.88 -0.21 -10.81
N ILE A 139 14.98 -1.17 -9.88
CA ILE A 139 14.18 -2.39 -9.90
C ILE A 139 13.20 -2.36 -8.73
N ALA A 140 11.90 -2.18 -9.03
CA ALA A 140 10.80 -2.13 -8.08
C ALA A 140 9.72 -3.20 -8.42
N ALA A 141 10.12 -4.32 -8.99
CA ALA A 141 9.23 -5.37 -9.50
C ALA A 141 8.59 -6.25 -8.38
N GLY A 142 8.84 -5.94 -7.12
CA GLY A 142 8.40 -6.74 -5.98
C GLY A 142 9.23 -8.01 -5.78
N PRO A 143 8.90 -8.81 -4.75
CA PRO A 143 9.63 -10.03 -4.43
C PRO A 143 9.41 -11.12 -5.49
N LYS A 144 10.45 -11.87 -5.81
CA LYS A 144 10.37 -13.04 -6.71
C LYS A 144 9.88 -14.30 -5.98
N GLU A 145 10.13 -14.38 -4.68
CA GLU A 145 9.76 -15.51 -3.82
C GLU A 145 8.94 -15.00 -2.63
N SER A 146 7.98 -15.80 -2.18
CA SER A 146 7.15 -15.48 -1.02
C SER A 146 7.72 -16.16 0.22
N SER A 147 8.08 -15.37 1.23
CA SER A 147 8.47 -15.87 2.56
C SER A 147 7.25 -16.14 3.44
N ALA A 148 6.11 -15.55 3.13
CA ALA A 148 4.82 -15.74 3.78
C ALA A 148 3.69 -15.66 2.75
N ILE A 149 2.60 -16.35 3.01
CA ILE A 149 1.39 -16.34 2.19
C ILE A 149 0.24 -15.93 3.11
N ALA A 150 -0.51 -14.90 2.72
CA ALA A 150 -1.79 -14.56 3.32
C ALA A 150 -2.91 -15.29 2.56
N PHE A 151 -3.83 -15.87 3.31
CA PHE A 151 -5.06 -16.46 2.79
C PHE A 151 -6.24 -15.83 3.51
N GLY A 152 -7.26 -15.44 2.78
CA GLY A 152 -8.42 -14.76 3.35
C GLY A 152 -9.64 -14.85 2.45
N GLU A 153 -10.74 -14.32 2.95
CA GLU A 153 -12.02 -14.21 2.27
C GLU A 153 -12.53 -12.78 2.38
N ILE A 154 -13.23 -12.32 1.35
CA ILE A 154 -13.98 -11.07 1.34
C ILE A 154 -15.44 -11.41 1.56
N PHE A 155 -16.10 -10.74 2.49
CA PHE A 155 -17.51 -11.02 2.83
C PHE A 155 -18.28 -9.71 3.14
N HIS A 156 -19.60 -9.78 3.06
CA HIS A 156 -20.50 -8.71 3.49
C HIS A 156 -20.95 -8.89 4.93
N THR A 157 -21.08 -7.81 5.67
CA THR A 157 -21.49 -7.83 7.08
C THR A 157 -22.17 -6.51 7.48
N ASP A 158 -23.07 -6.57 8.46
CA ASP A 158 -23.66 -5.39 9.12
C ASP A 158 -22.83 -4.91 10.33
N HIS A 159 -21.68 -5.54 10.59
CA HIS A 159 -20.80 -5.14 11.68
C HIS A 159 -20.19 -3.75 11.38
N PRO A 160 -20.09 -2.85 12.37
CA PRO A 160 -19.43 -1.57 12.19
C PRO A 160 -17.97 -1.73 11.79
N ASN A 161 -17.38 -0.65 11.26
CA ASN A 161 -15.96 -0.62 10.91
C ASN A 161 -15.09 -1.11 12.07
N HIS A 162 -14.20 -2.05 11.79
CA HIS A 162 -13.43 -2.76 12.79
C HIS A 162 -12.09 -3.24 12.26
N VAL A 163 -11.08 -3.21 13.13
CA VAL A 163 -9.79 -3.85 12.87
C VAL A 163 -9.37 -4.65 14.10
N SER A 164 -9.08 -5.92 13.88
CA SER A 164 -8.49 -6.77 14.90
C SER A 164 -7.37 -7.65 14.36
N PHE A 165 -6.41 -7.93 15.21
CA PHE A 165 -5.31 -8.88 14.97
C PHE A 165 -5.35 -9.95 16.03
N GLN A 166 -5.28 -11.21 15.61
CA GLN A 166 -5.28 -12.36 16.50
C GLN A 166 -3.89 -13.01 16.51
N LEU A 167 -3.24 -12.93 17.67
CA LEU A 167 -1.89 -13.40 17.92
C LEU A 167 -1.93 -14.86 18.40
N ASN A 168 -2.18 -15.81 17.51
CA ASN A 168 -2.35 -17.22 17.86
C ASN A 168 -1.66 -18.14 16.86
N ASP A 169 -0.57 -18.75 17.28
CA ASP A 169 0.24 -19.68 16.47
C ASP A 169 -0.55 -20.92 15.97
N LYS A 170 -1.67 -21.26 16.60
CA LYS A 170 -2.54 -22.35 16.11
C LYS A 170 -3.34 -21.93 14.86
N LEU A 171 -3.60 -20.65 14.70
CA LEU A 171 -4.34 -20.08 13.56
C LEU A 171 -3.37 -19.63 12.47
N ALA A 172 -2.30 -18.96 12.85
CA ALA A 172 -1.30 -18.43 11.93
C ALA A 172 0.11 -18.66 12.50
N PRO A 173 0.74 -19.84 12.27
CA PRO A 173 2.04 -20.19 12.84
C PRO A 173 3.14 -19.20 12.46
N GLY A 174 3.76 -18.55 13.47
CA GLY A 174 4.81 -17.56 13.29
C GLY A 174 4.34 -16.24 12.67
N ALA A 175 3.01 -16.00 12.64
CA ALA A 175 2.39 -14.82 12.07
C ALA A 175 1.17 -14.40 12.90
N TYR A 176 0.17 -13.79 12.28
CA TYR A 176 -1.10 -13.40 12.90
C TYR A 176 -2.25 -13.56 11.89
N SER A 177 -3.46 -13.76 12.39
CA SER A 177 -4.67 -13.57 11.59
C SER A 177 -5.24 -12.17 11.85
N TYR A 178 -6.01 -11.65 10.89
CA TYR A 178 -6.62 -10.33 11.02
C TYR A 178 -8.05 -10.32 10.48
N LEU A 179 -8.82 -9.41 11.01
CA LEU A 179 -10.14 -9.06 10.49
C LEU A 179 -10.18 -7.55 10.30
N ILE A 180 -10.51 -7.12 9.09
CA ILE A 180 -10.72 -5.71 8.75
C ILE A 180 -12.13 -5.59 8.19
N ILE A 181 -12.94 -4.67 8.74
CA ILE A 181 -14.29 -4.38 8.26
C ILE A 181 -14.39 -2.89 7.98
N ILE A 182 -14.77 -2.54 6.76
CA ILE A 182 -14.98 -1.16 6.32
C ILE A 182 -16.26 -1.10 5.48
N ASP A 183 -17.20 -0.26 5.89
CA ASP A 183 -18.41 0.05 5.14
C ASP A 183 -19.20 -1.21 4.71
N GLY A 184 -19.25 -2.21 5.58
CA GLY A 184 -19.99 -3.45 5.38
C GLY A 184 -19.25 -4.53 4.57
N ILE A 185 -17.97 -4.33 4.29
CA ILE A 185 -17.08 -5.30 3.65
C ILE A 185 -16.00 -5.70 4.64
N GLY A 186 -15.82 -6.97 4.82
CA GLY A 186 -14.78 -7.55 5.66
C GLY A 186 -13.87 -8.46 4.88
#